data_d48ac6d17cc8009fc4a55bdefe3bc009
#
_entry.id   d48ac6d17cc8009fc4a55bdefe3bc009
#
_cell.length_a   1.000
_cell.length_b   1.000
_cell.length_c   1.000
_cell.angle_alpha   90.00
_cell.angle_beta   90.00
_cell.angle_gamma   90.00
#
_symmetry.space_group_name_H-M   'P 1'
#
loop_
_entity.id
_entity.type
_entity.pdbx_description
1 polymer ?
#
loop_
_entity_poly.entity_id
_entity_poly.type
_entity_poly.pdbx_seq_one_letter_code
_entity_poly.pdbx_strand_id
1 'polypeptide(L)'
;MFRRSLWVYHANSGGCNGCDIEVLNVLTPYYDAERFGIKLVGSPRHADVMLCQGPAMRSTAKALQRAYDAMPAPKLVFAIGSCACGGGIWFDSYSVLGPVEKLIPVNFYIPGCPPRPEAIIYGVAVALGLVDKKTAPVQFKQLELPIPRYHPSDLRGQAEMVVYEKVEKV
;
A
#
# COMPACT_ATOMS: atom_id res chain seq x y z
N MET A 1 16.61 -4.72 16.51
CA MET A 1 15.98 -3.73 17.36
C MET A 1 14.55 -4.13 17.73
N PHE A 2 13.70 -4.58 16.80
CA PHE A 2 12.29 -4.99 17.04
C PHE A 2 12.10 -6.48 17.32
N ARG A 3 12.99 -7.11 18.08
CA ARG A 3 13.00 -8.59 18.23
C ARG A 3 11.98 -9.18 19.23
N ARG A 4 11.33 -8.37 20.08
CA ARG A 4 10.47 -8.89 21.17
C ARG A 4 9.01 -8.46 21.09
N SER A 5 8.71 -7.27 20.60
CA SER A 5 7.36 -6.81 20.38
C SER A 5 7.36 -5.73 19.30
N LEU A 6 6.30 -5.70 18.50
CA LEU A 6 6.11 -4.75 17.43
C LEU A 6 4.77 -4.04 17.62
N TRP A 7 4.82 -2.78 17.96
CA TRP A 7 3.62 -1.98 18.16
C TRP A 7 3.23 -1.33 16.84
N VAL A 8 2.04 -1.64 16.40
CA VAL A 8 1.55 -1.33 15.06
C VAL A 8 0.42 -0.33 15.13
N TYR A 9 0.55 0.78 14.41
CA TYR A 9 -0.52 1.74 14.19
C TYR A 9 -1.12 1.55 12.81
N HIS A 10 -2.43 1.42 12.75
CA HIS A 10 -3.19 1.29 11.52
C HIS A 10 -3.65 2.65 11.04
N ALA A 11 -3.28 3.04 9.82
CA ALA A 11 -3.64 4.31 9.21
C ALA A 11 -4.40 4.08 7.89
N ASN A 12 -5.64 4.55 7.82
CA ASN A 12 -6.42 4.55 6.59
C ASN A 12 -6.37 5.95 5.95
N SER A 13 -5.83 6.06 4.75
CA SER A 13 -5.74 7.31 4.00
C SER A 13 -6.89 7.54 3.01
N GLY A 14 -7.91 6.68 3.01
CA GLY A 14 -9.10 6.83 2.16
C GLY A 14 -9.42 5.61 1.31
N GLY A 15 -9.15 4.41 1.82
CA GLY A 15 -9.46 3.15 1.16
C GLY A 15 -10.93 2.75 1.25
N CYS A 16 -11.27 1.67 0.54
CA CYS A 16 -12.61 1.06 0.50
C CYS A 16 -12.90 0.13 1.69
N ASN A 17 -12.05 0.12 2.72
CA ASN A 17 -12.06 -0.77 3.89
C ASN A 17 -11.73 -2.25 3.61
N GLY A 18 -11.50 -2.67 2.39
CA GLY A 18 -11.10 -4.05 2.10
C GLY A 18 -9.79 -4.44 2.80
N CYS A 19 -8.77 -3.58 2.70
CA CYS A 19 -7.50 -3.79 3.39
C CYS A 19 -7.63 -3.66 4.91
N ASP A 20 -8.54 -2.81 5.43
CA ASP A 20 -8.82 -2.67 6.87
C ASP A 20 -9.27 -3.99 7.47
N ILE A 21 -10.24 -4.63 6.80
CA ILE A 21 -10.79 -5.92 7.24
C ILE A 21 -9.68 -6.97 7.30
N GLU A 22 -8.82 -7.03 6.26
CA GLU A 22 -7.74 -8.02 6.22
C GLU A 22 -6.64 -7.74 7.25
N VAL A 23 -6.32 -6.47 7.51
CA VAL A 23 -5.38 -6.10 8.58
C VAL A 23 -5.94 -6.47 9.96
N LEU A 24 -7.23 -6.23 10.20
CA LEU A 24 -7.86 -6.65 11.45
C LEU A 24 -7.97 -8.17 11.55
N ASN A 25 -8.18 -8.85 10.43
CA ASN A 25 -8.26 -10.30 10.38
C ASN A 25 -6.92 -10.96 10.79
N VAL A 26 -5.78 -10.32 10.53
CA VAL A 26 -4.46 -10.75 11.02
C VAL A 26 -4.41 -10.91 12.56
N LEU A 27 -5.19 -10.10 13.27
CA LEU A 27 -5.26 -10.10 14.74
C LEU A 27 -6.32 -11.05 15.29
N THR A 28 -7.15 -11.65 14.44
CA THR A 28 -8.17 -12.61 14.88
C THR A 28 -7.52 -13.91 15.40
N PRO A 29 -8.23 -14.70 16.23
CA PRO A 29 -7.70 -15.96 16.78
C PRO A 29 -7.25 -16.96 15.70
N TYR A 30 -7.74 -16.85 14.48
CA TYR A 30 -7.35 -17.75 13.38
C TYR A 30 -5.91 -17.52 12.92
N TYR A 31 -5.47 -16.28 12.81
CA TYR A 31 -4.11 -15.91 12.40
C TYR A 31 -3.21 -15.59 13.60
N ASP A 32 -3.80 -15.05 14.65
CA ASP A 32 -3.19 -14.81 15.97
C ASP A 32 -1.79 -14.17 15.88
N ALA A 33 -1.68 -13.06 15.16
CA ALA A 33 -0.41 -12.34 15.05
C ALA A 33 0.09 -11.78 16.38
N GLU A 34 -0.80 -11.61 17.36
CA GLU A 34 -0.42 -11.13 18.70
C GLU A 34 0.52 -12.08 19.42
N ARG A 35 0.41 -13.39 19.22
CA ARG A 35 1.33 -14.37 19.79
C ARG A 35 2.78 -14.21 19.31
N PHE A 36 2.97 -13.57 18.16
CA PHE A 36 4.31 -13.23 17.65
C PHE A 36 4.83 -11.90 18.19
N GLY A 37 4.10 -11.28 19.13
CA GLY A 37 4.47 -10.01 19.76
C GLY A 37 4.02 -8.78 18.97
N ILE A 38 3.12 -8.93 18.01
CA ILE A 38 2.51 -7.81 17.27
C ILE A 38 1.32 -7.28 18.08
N LYS A 39 1.30 -5.98 18.35
CA LYS A 39 0.22 -5.33 19.10
C LYS A 39 -0.32 -4.13 18.35
N LEU A 40 -1.62 -4.10 18.13
CA LEU A 40 -2.29 -2.93 17.56
C LEU A 40 -2.43 -1.84 18.64
N VAL A 41 -2.03 -0.62 18.30
CA VAL A 41 -2.14 0.55 19.17
C VAL A 41 -2.98 1.65 18.53
N GLY A 42 -3.78 2.32 19.35
CA GLY A 42 -4.70 3.36 18.89
C GLY A 42 -4.05 4.73 18.64
N SER A 43 -2.76 4.88 18.97
CA SER A 43 -2.05 6.15 18.82
C SER A 43 -0.74 5.97 18.08
N PRO A 44 -0.43 6.84 17.09
CA PRO A 44 0.85 6.78 16.38
C PRO A 44 2.06 7.04 17.30
N ARG A 45 1.87 7.72 18.42
CA ARG A 45 2.95 8.02 19.38
C ARG A 45 3.52 6.80 20.09
N HIS A 46 2.78 5.70 20.10
CA HIS A 46 3.18 4.44 20.72
C HIS A 46 3.59 3.39 19.70
N ALA A 47 3.57 3.72 18.41
CA ALA A 47 3.80 2.75 17.35
C ALA A 47 5.24 2.79 16.84
N ASP A 48 5.77 1.59 16.58
CA ASP A 48 7.04 1.38 15.88
C ASP A 48 6.81 1.27 14.38
N VAL A 49 5.63 0.76 13.99
CA VAL A 49 5.24 0.49 12.61
C VAL A 49 3.92 1.15 12.28
N MET A 50 3.85 1.78 11.12
CA MET A 50 2.61 2.26 10.52
C MET A 50 2.20 1.33 9.37
N LEU A 51 1.03 0.73 9.48
CA LEU A 51 0.37 0.04 8.38
C LEU A 51 -0.56 1.03 7.68
N CYS A 52 -0.13 1.53 6.53
CA CYS A 52 -0.87 2.53 5.78
C CYS A 52 -1.60 1.88 4.61
N GLN A 53 -2.88 2.16 4.48
CA GLN A 53 -3.73 1.64 3.42
C GLN A 53 -4.61 2.72 2.79
N GLY A 54 -5.10 2.43 1.58
CA GLY A 54 -5.80 3.40 0.76
C GLY A 54 -4.85 4.32 0.00
N PRO A 55 -5.33 5.00 -1.04
CA PRO A 55 -4.54 5.96 -1.80
C PRO A 55 -4.32 7.24 -1.00
N ALA A 56 -3.32 8.01 -1.34
CA ALA A 56 -3.11 9.35 -0.79
C ALA A 56 -4.22 10.29 -1.27
N MET A 57 -5.16 10.63 -0.39
CA MET A 57 -6.26 11.56 -0.73
C MET A 57 -5.95 12.99 -0.28
N ARG A 58 -6.46 13.97 -1.02
CA ARG A 58 -6.32 15.41 -0.68
C ARG A 58 -6.88 15.74 0.70
N SER A 59 -8.00 15.12 1.07
CA SER A 59 -8.68 15.33 2.35
C SER A 59 -7.91 14.81 3.55
N THR A 60 -7.23 13.67 3.40
CA THR A 60 -6.53 12.96 4.49
C THR A 60 -5.01 13.21 4.53
N ALA A 61 -4.46 13.84 3.48
CA ALA A 61 -3.02 14.04 3.33
C ALA A 61 -2.36 14.66 4.58
N LYS A 62 -2.92 15.76 5.07
CA LYS A 62 -2.38 16.45 6.28
C LYS A 62 -2.52 15.61 7.54
N ALA A 63 -3.59 14.83 7.67
CA ALA A 63 -3.80 13.96 8.82
C ALA A 63 -2.78 12.81 8.83
N LEU A 64 -2.54 12.20 7.67
CA LEU A 64 -1.55 11.15 7.53
C LEU A 64 -0.12 11.64 7.83
N GLN A 65 0.26 12.80 7.30
CA GLN A 65 1.56 13.42 7.59
C GLN A 65 1.75 13.68 9.09
N ARG A 66 0.75 14.27 9.75
CA ARG A 66 0.78 14.51 11.20
C ARG A 66 0.88 13.21 12.01
N ALA A 67 0.19 12.17 11.59
CA ALA A 67 0.29 10.85 12.23
C ALA A 67 1.71 10.27 12.07
N TYR A 68 2.29 10.39 10.88
CA TYR A 68 3.67 9.98 10.63
C TYR A 68 4.68 10.77 11.48
N ASP A 69 4.53 12.08 11.55
CA ASP A 69 5.44 12.96 12.35
C ASP A 69 5.33 12.66 13.84
N ALA A 70 4.14 12.28 14.32
CA ALA A 70 3.91 11.93 15.72
C ALA A 70 4.52 10.60 16.15
N MET A 71 4.92 9.73 15.22
CA MET A 71 5.59 8.47 15.53
C MET A 71 7.04 8.70 15.98
N PRO A 72 7.49 8.00 17.03
CA PRO A 72 8.89 8.06 17.47
C PRO A 72 9.83 7.40 16.45
N ALA A 73 11.07 7.82 16.43
CA ALA A 73 12.14 7.13 15.68
C ALA A 73 12.77 6.04 16.56
N PRO A 74 13.15 4.88 16.00
CA PRO A 74 13.04 4.46 14.61
C PRO A 74 11.64 3.97 14.26
N LYS A 75 11.15 4.33 13.06
CA LYS A 75 9.81 3.99 12.60
C LYS A 75 9.86 3.35 11.21
N LEU A 76 8.95 2.40 10.97
CA LEU A 76 8.77 1.74 9.68
C LEU A 76 7.37 1.99 9.13
N VAL A 77 7.27 2.17 7.82
CA VAL A 77 6.00 2.39 7.13
C VAL A 77 5.80 1.31 6.07
N PHE A 78 4.65 0.65 6.15
CA PHE A 78 4.20 -0.35 5.19
C PHE A 78 3.02 0.20 4.39
N ALA A 79 3.13 0.22 3.09
CA ALA A 79 2.01 0.48 2.19
C ALA A 79 1.29 -0.84 1.90
N ILE A 80 0.04 -0.97 2.35
CA ILE A 80 -0.76 -2.19 2.22
C ILE A 80 -1.84 -1.99 1.16
N GLY A 81 -1.85 -2.91 0.22
CA GLY A 81 -2.81 -2.94 -0.87
C GLY A 81 -2.43 -2.08 -2.06
N SER A 82 -2.99 -2.41 -3.22
CA SER A 82 -2.68 -1.74 -4.49
C SER A 82 -2.96 -0.24 -4.47
N CYS A 83 -3.96 0.20 -3.69
CA CYS A 83 -4.28 1.62 -3.54
C CYS A 83 -3.16 2.40 -2.85
N ALA A 84 -2.60 1.87 -1.76
CA ALA A 84 -1.50 2.50 -1.04
C ALA A 84 -0.20 2.45 -1.84
N CYS A 85 0.05 1.35 -2.56
CA CYS A 85 1.27 1.12 -3.33
C CYS A 85 1.35 1.96 -4.61
N GLY A 86 0.22 2.09 -5.33
CA GLY A 86 0.23 2.72 -6.67
C GLY A 86 -0.94 3.67 -6.95
N GLY A 87 -1.84 3.92 -5.97
CA GLY A 87 -3.08 4.65 -6.19
C GLY A 87 -4.27 3.74 -6.56
N GLY A 88 -3.99 2.49 -6.98
CA GLY A 88 -5.01 1.50 -7.34
C GLY A 88 -5.94 1.97 -8.45
N ILE A 89 -7.19 1.54 -8.39
CA ILE A 89 -8.24 1.92 -9.35
C ILE A 89 -8.61 3.42 -9.31
N TRP A 90 -8.16 4.13 -8.28
CA TRP A 90 -8.45 5.55 -8.06
C TRP A 90 -7.32 6.47 -8.56
N PHE A 91 -6.30 5.92 -9.19
CA PHE A 91 -5.05 6.61 -9.52
C PHE A 91 -5.26 7.97 -10.21
N ASP A 92 -6.20 8.06 -11.12
CA ASP A 92 -6.46 9.29 -11.91
C ASP A 92 -7.69 10.07 -11.42
N SER A 93 -8.13 9.87 -10.18
CA SER A 93 -9.24 10.61 -9.61
C SER A 93 -8.78 12.00 -9.12
N TYR A 94 -9.62 13.02 -9.30
CA TYR A 94 -9.36 14.40 -8.86
C TYR A 94 -9.08 14.53 -7.34
N SER A 95 -9.62 13.62 -6.53
CA SER A 95 -9.46 13.59 -5.08
C SER A 95 -8.20 12.88 -4.63
N VAL A 96 -7.57 12.09 -5.50
CA VAL A 96 -6.41 11.26 -5.19
C VAL A 96 -5.13 11.94 -5.66
N LEU A 97 -4.14 12.00 -4.78
CA LEU A 97 -2.80 12.51 -5.08
C LEU A 97 -1.90 11.43 -5.69
N GLY A 98 -2.27 10.15 -5.51
CA GLY A 98 -1.53 8.98 -5.97
C GLY A 98 -1.19 8.01 -4.86
N PRO A 99 -0.03 7.31 -4.95
CA PRO A 99 0.45 6.40 -3.91
C PRO A 99 0.82 7.14 -2.63
N VAL A 100 0.82 6.41 -1.51
CA VAL A 100 1.13 6.96 -0.18
C VAL A 100 2.55 7.52 -0.10
N GLU A 101 3.49 6.99 -0.88
CA GLU A 101 4.89 7.46 -0.93
C GLU A 101 5.04 8.94 -1.33
N LYS A 102 4.03 9.51 -1.98
CA LYS A 102 4.01 10.96 -2.29
C LYS A 102 3.82 11.84 -1.06
N LEU A 103 3.31 11.28 0.04
CA LEU A 103 3.02 12.02 1.27
C LEU A 103 4.01 11.73 2.39
N ILE A 104 4.38 10.45 2.56
CA ILE A 104 5.26 9.96 3.63
C ILE A 104 6.23 8.92 3.06
N PRO A 105 7.45 8.80 3.58
CA PRO A 105 8.39 7.78 3.14
C PRO A 105 7.86 6.38 3.48
N VAL A 106 7.84 5.50 2.49
CA VAL A 106 7.42 4.11 2.60
C VAL A 106 8.64 3.19 2.57
N ASN A 107 8.73 2.27 3.52
CA ASN A 107 9.84 1.31 3.61
C ASN A 107 9.52 0.01 2.89
N PHE A 108 8.27 -0.46 2.98
CA PHE A 108 7.86 -1.75 2.43
C PHE A 108 6.48 -1.66 1.76
N TYR A 109 6.31 -2.47 0.71
CA TYR A 109 5.07 -2.54 -0.06
C TYR A 109 4.50 -3.95 -0.01
N ILE A 110 3.22 -4.07 0.34
CA ILE A 110 2.48 -5.33 0.36
C ILE A 110 1.33 -5.22 -0.65
N PRO A 111 1.53 -5.68 -1.90
CA PRO A 111 0.52 -5.55 -2.95
C PRO A 111 -0.64 -6.54 -2.73
N GLY A 112 -1.81 -6.17 -3.25
CA GLY A 112 -3.04 -6.95 -3.21
C GLY A 112 -4.26 -6.03 -3.19
N CYS A 113 -5.44 -6.56 -3.49
CA CYS A 113 -6.67 -5.75 -3.47
C CYS A 113 -7.87 -6.57 -2.96
N PRO A 114 -7.95 -6.79 -1.63
CA PRO A 114 -6.93 -6.63 -0.60
C PRO A 114 -5.85 -7.74 -0.62
N PRO A 115 -4.70 -7.53 -0.01
CA PRO A 115 -3.77 -8.63 0.27
C PRO A 115 -4.35 -9.53 1.37
N ARG A 116 -4.16 -10.84 1.23
CA ARG A 116 -4.60 -11.79 2.27
C ARG A 116 -3.82 -11.62 3.57
N PRO A 117 -4.37 -11.99 4.73
CA PRO A 117 -3.68 -11.90 6.02
C PRO A 117 -2.33 -12.59 6.03
N GLU A 118 -2.21 -13.75 5.38
CA GLU A 118 -0.93 -14.47 5.28
C GLU A 118 0.13 -13.65 4.53
N ALA A 119 -0.27 -12.92 3.49
CA ALA A 119 0.63 -12.06 2.74
C ALA A 119 1.10 -10.86 3.58
N ILE A 120 0.23 -10.32 4.43
CA ILE A 120 0.55 -9.24 5.36
C ILE A 120 1.56 -9.73 6.40
N ILE A 121 1.30 -10.88 7.04
CA ILE A 121 2.18 -11.51 8.02
C ILE A 121 3.54 -11.81 7.39
N TYR A 122 3.55 -12.41 6.19
CA TYR A 122 4.78 -12.71 5.45
C TYR A 122 5.57 -11.44 5.13
N GLY A 123 4.90 -10.37 4.67
CA GLY A 123 5.56 -9.09 4.37
C GLY A 123 6.22 -8.46 5.58
N VAL A 124 5.56 -8.50 6.74
CA VAL A 124 6.13 -8.03 8.01
C VAL A 124 7.30 -8.93 8.45
N ALA A 125 7.18 -10.25 8.32
CA ALA A 125 8.24 -11.19 8.69
C ALA A 125 9.50 -11.00 7.82
N VAL A 126 9.34 -10.76 6.52
CA VAL A 126 10.46 -10.45 5.59
C VAL A 126 11.11 -9.12 5.97
N ALA A 127 10.31 -8.10 6.30
CA ALA A 127 10.83 -6.79 6.69
C ALA A 127 11.64 -6.82 7.98
N LEU A 128 11.25 -7.70 8.91
CA LEU A 128 11.98 -7.94 10.16
C LEU A 128 13.20 -8.87 10.00
N GLY A 129 13.42 -9.42 8.80
CA GLY A 129 14.50 -10.36 8.54
C GLY A 129 14.30 -11.73 9.19
N LEU A 130 13.05 -12.08 9.51
CA LEU A 130 12.71 -13.39 10.10
C LEU A 130 12.58 -14.49 9.03
N VAL A 131 12.30 -14.10 7.80
CA VAL A 131 12.11 -15.00 6.66
C VAL A 131 12.87 -14.44 5.46
N ASP A 132 13.54 -15.32 4.73
CA ASP A 132 14.25 -14.95 3.51
C ASP A 132 13.30 -14.59 2.39
N LYS A 133 13.71 -13.63 1.57
CA LYS A 133 12.95 -13.20 0.40
C LYS A 133 12.88 -14.33 -0.63
N LYS A 134 11.70 -14.89 -0.87
CA LYS A 134 11.50 -16.02 -1.79
C LYS A 134 11.59 -15.66 -3.28
N THR A 135 11.54 -14.36 -3.62
CA THR A 135 11.52 -13.90 -5.01
C THR A 135 12.86 -13.30 -5.41
N ALA A 136 13.45 -13.80 -6.49
CA ALA A 136 14.53 -13.11 -7.18
C ALA A 136 14.01 -11.75 -7.71
N PRO A 137 14.86 -10.71 -7.73
CA PRO A 137 14.45 -9.46 -8.35
C PRO A 137 14.13 -9.69 -9.82
N VAL A 138 12.86 -9.59 -10.18
CA VAL A 138 12.42 -9.62 -11.57
C VAL A 138 12.70 -8.24 -12.13
N GLN A 139 13.68 -8.13 -13.01
CA GLN A 139 13.89 -6.91 -13.78
C GLN A 139 12.78 -6.85 -14.83
N PHE A 140 11.75 -6.05 -14.56
CA PHE A 140 10.81 -5.66 -15.61
C PHE A 140 11.57 -4.70 -16.54
N LYS A 141 11.85 -5.15 -17.79
CA LYS A 141 12.13 -4.19 -18.85
C LYS A 141 10.93 -3.23 -18.87
N GLN A 142 11.19 -1.95 -18.68
CA GLN A 142 10.14 -0.95 -18.82
C GLN A 142 9.54 -1.09 -20.23
N LEU A 143 8.39 -1.74 -20.31
CA LEU A 143 7.58 -1.67 -21.50
C LEU A 143 7.00 -0.25 -21.46
N GLU A 144 7.47 0.61 -22.34
CA GLU A 144 6.81 1.89 -22.57
C GLU A 144 5.47 1.58 -23.25
N LEU A 145 4.47 1.28 -22.44
CA LEU A 145 3.11 1.20 -22.94
C LEU A 145 2.71 2.63 -23.31
N PRO A 146 2.27 2.87 -24.55
CA PRO A 146 1.76 4.18 -24.93
C PRO A 146 0.60 4.52 -23.99
N ILE A 147 0.74 5.59 -23.24
CA ILE A 147 -0.32 6.10 -22.37
C ILE A 147 -1.47 6.49 -23.29
N PRO A 148 -2.66 5.87 -23.19
CA PRO A 148 -3.79 6.27 -23.99
C PRO A 148 -4.11 7.74 -23.68
N ARG A 149 -3.90 8.61 -24.63
CA ARG A 149 -4.29 10.02 -24.52
C ARG A 149 -5.78 10.08 -24.77
N TYR A 150 -6.56 10.31 -23.75
CA TYR A 150 -7.97 10.65 -23.89
C TYR A 150 -8.09 11.96 -24.67
N HIS A 151 -8.71 11.89 -25.81
CA HIS A 151 -9.03 13.10 -26.58
C HIS A 151 -10.34 13.70 -26.02
N PRO A 152 -10.48 15.05 -25.96
CA PRO A 152 -11.70 15.68 -25.46
C PRO A 152 -12.99 15.25 -26.14
N SER A 153 -12.92 14.69 -27.38
CA SER A 153 -14.06 14.13 -28.11
C SER A 153 -14.56 12.80 -27.50
N ASP A 154 -13.76 12.09 -26.71
CA ASP A 154 -14.12 10.79 -26.12
C ASP A 154 -15.21 10.92 -25.06
N LEU A 155 -15.39 12.14 -24.53
CA LEU A 155 -16.49 12.47 -23.60
C LEU A 155 -17.88 12.49 -24.29
N ARG A 156 -17.96 12.33 -25.60
CA ARG A 156 -19.21 12.34 -26.38
C ARG A 156 -19.68 10.94 -26.79
N GLY A 157 -19.16 9.87 -26.24
CA GLY A 157 -19.68 8.52 -26.46
C GLY A 157 -19.32 7.89 -27.81
N GLN A 158 -18.37 8.44 -28.55
CA GLN A 158 -17.76 7.79 -29.71
C GLN A 158 -16.40 7.24 -29.27
N ALA A 159 -16.42 6.07 -28.63
CA ALA A 159 -15.21 5.32 -28.38
C ALA A 159 -14.66 4.78 -29.69
N GLU A 160 -13.75 5.49 -30.33
CA GLU A 160 -12.88 4.87 -31.33
C GLU A 160 -12.00 3.87 -30.57
N MET A 161 -12.21 2.61 -30.88
CA MET A 161 -11.41 1.51 -30.38
C MET A 161 -9.98 1.73 -30.90
N VAL A 162 -9.06 2.13 -30.01
CA VAL A 162 -7.65 2.25 -30.37
C VAL A 162 -7.15 0.84 -30.66
N VAL A 163 -7.02 0.51 -31.93
CA VAL A 163 -6.38 -0.72 -32.38
C VAL A 163 -4.88 -0.57 -32.12
N TYR A 164 -4.37 -1.32 -31.17
CA TYR A 164 -2.93 -1.42 -30.95
C TYR A 164 -2.30 -2.09 -32.18
N GLU A 165 -1.54 -1.36 -32.97
CA GLU A 165 -0.67 -1.96 -33.97
C GLU A 165 0.33 -2.89 -33.26
N LYS A 166 0.42 -4.12 -33.78
CA LYS A 166 1.36 -5.12 -33.27
C LYS A 166 2.78 -4.54 -33.34
N VAL A 167 3.40 -4.36 -32.17
CA VAL A 167 4.83 -4.09 -32.11
C VAL A 167 5.53 -5.35 -32.65
N GLU A 168 6.15 -5.24 -33.82
CA GLU A 168 6.98 -6.29 -34.38
C GLU A 168 8.14 -6.58 -33.41
N LYS A 169 8.31 -7.86 -33.14
CA LYS A 169 9.41 -8.34 -32.31
C LYS A 169 10.73 -8.07 -33.04
N VAL A 170 11.58 -7.26 -32.45
CA VAL A 170 13.02 -7.22 -32.74
C VAL A 170 13.75 -8.18 -31.81
#